data_2a150caedd8ee5eac2da9ba7276e9fdc
#
_entry.id   2a150caedd8ee5eac2da9ba7276e9fdc
#
_cell.length_a   1.000
_cell.length_b   1.000
_cell.length_c   1.000
_cell.angle_alpha   90.00
_cell.angle_beta   90.00
_cell.angle_gamma   90.00
#
_symmetry.space_group_name_H-M   'P 1'
#
loop_
_entity.id
_entity.type
_entity.pdbx_description
1 polymer ?
#
loop_
_entity_poly.entity_id
_entity_poly.type
_entity_poly.pdbx_seq_one_letter_code
_entity_poly.pdbx_strand_id
1 'polypeptide(L)'
;SVSVTGKVVANDRAPSGYEIIIENIILYHLSADYPITPKEHGTDFLMNNRHLWLRSKRQHSIMKIRHQIIKATRDFFDSNDFTLVDTPIFTPN
;
A
#
# COMPACT_ATOMS: atom_id res chain seq x y z
N SER A 1 12.97 -8.20 -8.57
CA SER A 1 12.34 -7.40 -9.63
C SER A 1 12.55 -8.06 -10.99
N VAL A 2 11.55 -7.95 -11.85
CA VAL A 2 11.53 -8.56 -13.18
C VAL A 2 11.05 -7.57 -14.22
N SER A 3 11.46 -7.77 -15.47
CA SER A 3 10.85 -7.19 -16.66
C SER A 3 10.18 -8.30 -17.45
N VAL A 4 8.95 -8.08 -17.87
CA VAL A 4 8.18 -9.05 -18.64
C VAL A 4 7.72 -8.42 -19.92
N THR A 5 7.94 -9.12 -21.04
CA THR A 5 7.42 -8.78 -22.36
C THR A 5 6.47 -9.87 -22.82
N GLY A 6 5.31 -9.51 -23.37
CA GLY A 6 4.32 -10.49 -23.80
C GLY A 6 3.07 -9.83 -24.36
N LYS A 7 2.08 -10.68 -24.70
CA LYS A 7 0.78 -10.26 -25.22
C LYS A 7 -0.24 -10.12 -24.11
N VAL A 8 -0.95 -9.00 -24.07
CA VAL A 8 -2.10 -8.82 -23.19
C VAL A 8 -3.32 -9.52 -23.80
N VAL A 9 -3.96 -10.38 -23.03
CA VAL A 9 -5.20 -11.09 -23.41
C VAL A 9 -6.27 -10.88 -22.36
N ALA A 10 -7.53 -10.84 -22.78
CA ALA A 10 -8.66 -10.78 -21.86
C ALA A 10 -8.80 -12.11 -21.12
N ASN A 11 -8.98 -12.05 -19.80
CA ASN A 11 -9.26 -13.21 -18.96
C ASN A 11 -10.18 -12.82 -17.81
N ASP A 12 -11.43 -13.29 -17.83
CA ASP A 12 -12.45 -12.99 -16.82
C ASP A 12 -12.09 -13.50 -15.42
N ARG A 13 -11.15 -14.45 -15.31
CA ARG A 13 -10.66 -14.95 -14.01
C ARG A 13 -9.57 -14.08 -13.40
N ALA A 14 -8.95 -13.21 -14.20
CA ALA A 14 -7.94 -12.30 -13.72
C ALA A 14 -8.59 -11.13 -12.95
N PRO A 15 -8.05 -10.69 -11.79
CA PRO A 15 -8.61 -9.60 -11.01
C PRO A 15 -8.74 -8.27 -11.77
N SER A 16 -7.92 -8.06 -12.80
CA SER A 16 -7.96 -6.88 -13.69
C SER A 16 -8.76 -7.09 -14.97
N GLY A 17 -9.30 -8.31 -15.21
CA GLY A 17 -9.92 -8.70 -16.48
C GLY A 17 -8.92 -9.03 -17.59
N TYR A 18 -7.61 -8.91 -17.32
CA TYR A 18 -6.54 -9.14 -18.29
C TYR A 18 -5.37 -9.90 -17.68
N GLU A 19 -4.67 -10.65 -18.52
CA GLU A 19 -3.41 -11.31 -18.19
C GLU A 19 -2.38 -11.12 -19.30
N ILE A 20 -1.12 -11.39 -18.98
CA ILE A 20 -0.01 -11.30 -19.95
C ILE A 20 0.49 -12.71 -20.25
N ILE A 21 0.37 -13.11 -21.52
CA ILE A 21 1.06 -14.31 -22.00
C ILE A 21 2.53 -13.91 -22.21
N ILE A 22 3.39 -14.47 -21.36
CA ILE A 22 4.80 -14.10 -21.30
C ILE A 22 5.53 -14.66 -22.52
N GLU A 23 6.22 -13.81 -23.29
CA GLU A 23 7.14 -14.17 -24.36
C GLU A 23 8.60 -14.12 -23.89
N ASN A 24 8.93 -13.15 -23.02
CA ASN A 24 10.27 -13.01 -22.45
C ASN A 24 10.20 -12.50 -21.01
N ILE A 25 11.11 -12.98 -20.15
CA ILE A 25 11.26 -12.52 -18.79
C ILE A 25 12.74 -12.28 -18.47
N ILE A 26 13.04 -11.10 -17.96
CA ILE A 26 14.37 -10.73 -17.47
C ILE A 26 14.30 -10.56 -15.96
N LEU A 27 15.12 -11.32 -15.25
CA LEU A 27 15.25 -11.24 -13.80
C LEU A 27 16.37 -10.24 -13.46
N TYR A 28 16.03 -9.13 -12.79
CA TYR A 28 17.02 -8.14 -12.32
C TYR A 28 17.51 -8.42 -10.92
N HIS A 29 16.61 -8.87 -10.04
CA HIS A 29 16.94 -9.16 -8.65
C HIS A 29 16.06 -10.28 -8.11
N LEU A 30 16.71 -11.28 -7.50
CA LEU A 30 16.05 -12.33 -6.74
C LEU A 30 15.98 -11.91 -5.26
N SER A 31 14.77 -11.87 -4.71
CA SER A 31 14.55 -11.66 -3.28
C SER A 31 14.33 -13.02 -2.63
N ALA A 32 15.14 -13.32 -1.59
CA ALA A 32 14.89 -14.46 -0.71
C ALA A 32 14.03 -14.02 0.48
N ASP A 33 13.22 -14.93 1.00
CA ASP A 33 12.53 -14.83 2.29
C ASP A 33 11.74 -13.55 2.55
N TYR A 34 10.91 -13.12 1.58
CA TYR A 34 10.01 -12.00 1.82
C TYR A 34 8.92 -12.40 2.83
N PRO A 35 8.84 -11.74 4.01
CA PRO A 35 8.04 -12.23 5.13
C PRO A 35 6.53 -12.07 4.93
N ILE A 36 6.08 -11.03 4.19
CA ILE A 36 4.66 -10.78 3.96
C ILE A 36 4.18 -11.55 2.73
N THR A 37 3.32 -12.54 2.95
CA THR A 37 2.74 -13.38 1.89
C THR A 37 1.24 -13.06 1.72
N PRO A 38 0.53 -13.60 0.70
CA PRO A 38 -0.90 -13.39 0.52
C PRO A 38 -1.80 -13.95 1.63
N LYS A 39 -1.26 -14.79 2.55
CA LYS A 39 -2.01 -15.30 3.70
C LYS A 39 -2.27 -14.20 4.75
N GLU A 40 -3.23 -14.43 5.64
CA GLU A 40 -3.46 -13.57 6.78
C GLU A 40 -2.31 -13.71 7.80
N HIS A 41 -1.84 -12.56 8.29
CA HIS A 41 -0.77 -12.47 9.29
C HIS A 41 -1.32 -11.87 10.59
N GLY A 42 -0.91 -12.43 11.73
CA GLY A 42 -1.24 -11.91 13.06
C GLY A 42 -0.65 -10.52 13.33
N THR A 43 -1.22 -9.83 14.31
CA THR A 43 -0.82 -8.47 14.67
C THR A 43 0.64 -8.38 15.09
N ASP A 44 1.11 -9.30 15.95
CA ASP A 44 2.50 -9.30 16.44
C ASP A 44 3.50 -9.49 15.31
N PHE A 45 3.21 -10.41 14.39
CA PHE A 45 4.04 -10.61 13.20
C PHE A 45 4.13 -9.33 12.33
N LEU A 46 3.01 -8.65 12.11
CA LEU A 46 2.97 -7.41 11.33
C LEU A 46 3.68 -6.26 12.06
N MET A 47 3.59 -6.18 13.38
CA MET A 47 4.33 -5.18 14.18
C MET A 47 5.83 -5.38 14.12
N ASN A 48 6.30 -6.63 14.16
CA ASN A 48 7.74 -6.95 14.01
C ASN A 48 8.26 -6.68 12.59
N ASN A 49 7.36 -6.68 11.59
CA ASN A 49 7.66 -6.38 10.19
C ASN A 49 7.03 -5.05 9.74
N ARG A 50 7.02 -4.04 10.61
CA ARG A 50 6.27 -2.79 10.40
C ARG A 50 6.69 -2.01 9.15
N HIS A 51 7.94 -2.08 8.77
CA HIS A 51 8.46 -1.48 7.53
C HIS A 51 7.87 -2.10 6.25
N LEU A 52 7.29 -3.32 6.35
CA LEU A 52 6.66 -4.05 5.25
C LEU A 52 5.14 -4.21 5.43
N TRP A 53 4.60 -3.88 6.58
CA TRP A 53 3.23 -4.24 6.97
C TRP A 53 2.14 -3.71 6.03
N LEU A 54 2.38 -2.60 5.32
CA LEU A 54 1.44 -2.04 4.34
C LEU A 54 1.20 -2.96 3.13
N ARG A 55 2.04 -3.98 2.94
CA ARG A 55 1.83 -5.03 1.95
C ARG A 55 0.71 -6.00 2.35
N SER A 56 0.36 -6.05 3.64
CA SER A 56 -0.82 -6.78 4.13
C SER A 56 -2.08 -6.04 3.71
N LYS A 57 -3.06 -6.77 3.13
CA LYS A 57 -4.36 -6.21 2.71
C LYS A 57 -5.08 -5.51 3.85
N ARG A 58 -5.06 -6.11 5.05
CA ARG A 58 -5.70 -5.55 6.25
C ARG A 58 -5.11 -4.19 6.61
N GLN A 59 -3.80 -4.07 6.71
CA GLN A 59 -3.13 -2.82 7.09
C GLN A 59 -3.31 -1.75 6.01
N HIS A 60 -3.24 -2.14 4.74
CA HIS A 60 -3.53 -1.24 3.64
C HIS A 60 -4.95 -0.67 3.72
N SER A 61 -5.96 -1.51 4.00
CA SER A 61 -7.36 -1.07 4.17
C SER A 61 -7.53 -0.15 5.37
N ILE A 62 -6.89 -0.45 6.52
CA ILE A 62 -6.88 0.42 7.70
C ILE A 62 -6.32 1.80 7.36
N MET A 63 -5.22 1.87 6.61
CA MET A 63 -4.63 3.16 6.21
C MET A 63 -5.55 3.95 5.26
N LYS A 64 -6.26 3.29 4.37
CA LYS A 64 -7.28 3.96 3.53
C LYS A 64 -8.41 4.57 4.37
N ILE A 65 -8.93 3.82 5.34
CA ILE A 65 -9.97 4.32 6.25
C ILE A 65 -9.44 5.51 7.06
N ARG A 66 -8.24 5.38 7.64
CA ARG A 66 -7.59 6.46 8.38
C ARG A 66 -7.43 7.72 7.54
N HIS A 67 -7.00 7.57 6.28
CA HIS A 67 -6.89 8.69 5.35
C HIS A 67 -8.23 9.42 5.17
N GLN A 68 -9.33 8.69 4.97
CA GLN A 68 -10.65 9.28 4.80
C GLN A 68 -11.14 10.00 6.07
N ILE A 69 -10.87 9.43 7.27
CA ILE A 69 -11.23 10.06 8.54
C ILE A 69 -10.46 11.39 8.70
N ILE A 70 -9.15 11.40 8.46
CA ILE A 70 -8.34 12.62 8.55
C ILE A 70 -8.83 13.68 7.56
N LYS A 71 -9.12 13.24 6.32
CA LYS A 71 -9.66 14.13 5.30
C LYS A 71 -11.00 14.74 5.75
N ALA A 72 -11.96 13.93 6.16
CA ALA A 72 -13.27 14.38 6.61
C ALA A 72 -13.17 15.36 7.80
N THR A 73 -12.26 15.12 8.74
CA THR A 73 -12.01 16.01 9.86
C THR A 73 -11.50 17.37 9.39
N ARG A 74 -10.55 17.38 8.45
CA ARG A 74 -10.04 18.62 7.87
C ARG A 74 -11.11 19.38 7.09
N ASP A 75 -11.82 18.69 6.20
CA ASP A 75 -12.90 19.27 5.40
C ASP A 75 -13.98 19.92 6.30
N PHE A 76 -14.29 19.29 7.45
CA PHE A 76 -15.24 19.84 8.43
C PHE A 76 -14.72 21.16 9.04
N PHE A 77 -13.48 21.21 9.51
CA PHE A 77 -12.93 22.43 10.09
C PHE A 77 -12.74 23.52 9.04
N ASP A 78 -12.23 23.18 7.86
CA ASP A 78 -12.06 24.15 6.75
C ASP A 78 -13.41 24.78 6.35
N SER A 79 -14.49 23.98 6.30
CA SER A 79 -15.84 24.47 5.98
C SER A 79 -16.46 25.34 7.08
N ASN A 80 -15.87 25.36 8.27
CA ASN A 80 -16.30 26.20 9.39
C ASN A 80 -15.29 27.33 9.68
N ASP A 81 -14.54 27.77 8.67
CA ASP A 81 -13.59 28.89 8.73
C ASP A 81 -12.41 28.71 9.70
N PHE A 82 -12.05 27.45 10.04
CA PHE A 82 -10.82 27.15 10.76
C PHE A 82 -9.66 27.00 9.80
N THR A 83 -8.49 27.48 10.18
CA THR A 83 -7.24 27.34 9.43
C THR A 83 -6.34 26.31 10.10
N LEU A 84 -5.89 25.29 9.35
CA LEU A 84 -4.90 24.33 9.83
C LEU A 84 -3.53 25.01 9.96
N VAL A 85 -2.93 24.93 11.13
CA VAL A 85 -1.58 25.41 11.40
C VAL A 85 -0.72 24.23 11.85
N ASP A 86 0.36 23.96 11.12
CA ASP A 86 1.37 22.99 11.53
C ASP A 86 2.38 23.66 12.43
N THR A 87 2.43 23.23 13.69
CA THR A 87 3.41 23.74 14.66
C THR A 87 4.73 22.96 14.57
N PRO A 88 5.90 23.59 14.81
CA PRO A 88 7.16 22.88 14.83
C PRO A 88 7.20 21.85 15.96
N ILE A 89 7.67 20.63 15.65
CA ILE A 89 7.81 19.54 16.62
C ILE A 89 9.06 19.76 17.49
N PHE A 90 10.11 20.33 16.90
CA PHE A 90 11.36 20.63 17.59
C PHE A 90 11.49 22.16 17.76
N THR A 91 11.74 22.60 18.99
CA THR A 91 12.04 23.97 19.33
C THR A 91 13.44 24.05 19.93
N PRO A 92 14.26 25.07 19.58
CA PRO A 92 15.52 25.29 20.29
C PRO A 92 15.21 25.69 21.73
N ASN A 93 15.87 25.05 22.70
CA ASN A 93 15.87 25.45 24.09
C ASN A 93 16.85 26.61 24.28
#